data_7bcf5d9c159e77bee2ee9a46c653759a
#
_entry.id   7bcf5d9c159e77bee2ee9a46c653759a
#
_cell.length_a   1.000
_cell.length_b   1.000
_cell.length_c   1.000
_cell.angle_alpha   90.00
_cell.angle_beta   90.00
_cell.angle_gamma   90.00
#
_symmetry.space_group_name_H-M   'P 1'
#
loop_
_entity.id
_entity.type
_entity.pdbx_description
1 polymer ?
#
loop_
_entity_poly.entity_id
_entity_poly.type
_entity_poly.pdbx_seq_one_letter_code
_entity_poly.pdbx_strand_id
1 'polypeptide(L)'
;MELHPDITNRLNSFIETHTIPHIIFHGASGSGKRAIMAKFISNIYHDDKQTIKDYVMRVNCAQGKGIKFIREDLKHFAKTHINTRGGLLFKSVILMNADKLTIDAQSALRRCIEVFSHTTRFFIIVEDKYKLLKPILSRFCEIYVPRPVIEGVSMNLHKYNVDAVFGPTRNDTSRQTQLRRLLTDLSKDPTATNIRICSETLYDNAFCAANIVSVIEGKNAFQIDNYKKHTAMFRYNEVRREFRSESMSMFFLLHALFLRLTDSLENILLM
;
A
#
# COMPACT_ATOMS: atom_id res chain seq x y z
N MET A 1 0.59 14.12 -19.06
CA MET A 1 0.67 14.97 -17.85
C MET A 1 1.86 14.54 -17.04
N GLU A 2 2.87 15.41 -16.86
CA GLU A 2 4.01 15.10 -16.01
C GLU A 2 3.66 15.45 -14.56
N LEU A 3 3.42 14.42 -13.77
CA LEU A 3 2.89 14.58 -12.42
C LEU A 3 3.95 14.93 -11.36
N HIS A 4 5.23 14.72 -11.67
CA HIS A 4 6.35 14.92 -10.74
C HIS A 4 7.60 15.41 -11.50
N PRO A 5 7.60 16.66 -12.02
CA PRO A 5 8.70 17.16 -12.86
C PRO A 5 10.04 17.16 -12.12
N ASP A 6 10.08 17.57 -10.85
CA ASP A 6 11.33 17.62 -10.07
C ASP A 6 11.97 16.24 -9.92
N ILE A 7 11.17 15.21 -9.68
CA ILE A 7 11.65 13.82 -9.57
C ILE A 7 12.17 13.36 -10.94
N THR A 8 11.41 13.64 -12.01
CA THR A 8 11.80 13.28 -13.37
C THR A 8 13.11 13.95 -13.77
N ASN A 9 13.29 15.24 -13.48
CA ASN A 9 14.51 15.99 -13.77
C ASN A 9 15.71 15.40 -12.99
N ARG A 10 15.54 15.08 -11.71
CA ARG A 10 16.57 14.41 -10.91
C ARG A 10 16.94 13.04 -11.45
N LEU A 11 15.97 12.25 -11.92
CA LEU A 11 16.24 10.95 -12.53
C LEU A 11 16.96 11.08 -13.88
N ASN A 12 16.59 12.07 -14.70
CA ASN A 12 17.25 12.35 -15.96
C ASN A 12 18.73 12.79 -15.74
N SER A 13 19.01 13.59 -14.71
CA SER A 13 20.40 13.96 -14.40
C SER A 13 21.27 12.75 -14.05
N PHE A 14 20.72 11.70 -13.42
CA PHE A 14 21.47 10.45 -13.19
C PHE A 14 21.79 9.71 -14.50
N ILE A 15 20.92 9.80 -15.51
CA ILE A 15 21.17 9.21 -16.82
C ILE A 15 22.23 10.00 -17.57
N GLU A 16 22.12 11.32 -17.61
CA GLU A 16 23.06 12.23 -18.29
C GLU A 16 24.48 12.14 -17.71
N THR A 17 24.60 12.03 -16.39
CA THR A 17 25.89 11.87 -15.72
C THR A 17 26.43 10.43 -15.73
N HIS A 18 25.70 9.48 -16.31
CA HIS A 18 26.00 8.04 -16.29
C HIS A 18 26.26 7.46 -14.90
N THR A 19 25.77 8.11 -13.85
CA THR A 19 25.97 7.73 -12.44
C THR A 19 24.65 7.34 -11.79
N ILE A 20 24.09 6.19 -12.18
CA ILE A 20 22.83 5.72 -11.65
C ILE A 20 23.05 4.98 -10.33
N PRO A 21 22.57 5.51 -9.18
CA PRO A 21 22.70 4.84 -7.88
C PRO A 21 21.63 3.75 -7.70
N HIS A 22 21.71 3.02 -6.59
CA HIS A 22 20.57 2.27 -6.08
C HIS A 22 19.52 3.26 -5.57
N ILE A 23 18.23 3.08 -5.90
CA ILE A 23 17.18 4.05 -5.57
C ILE A 23 16.02 3.37 -4.83
N ILE A 24 15.57 4.03 -3.76
CA ILE A 24 14.30 3.69 -3.08
C ILE A 24 13.27 4.77 -3.37
N PHE A 25 12.15 4.36 -3.98
CA PHE A 25 10.96 5.18 -4.11
C PHE A 25 10.00 4.86 -2.96
N HIS A 26 9.76 5.83 -2.11
CA HIS A 26 8.82 5.67 -0.99
C HIS A 26 7.73 6.74 -0.98
N GLY A 27 6.60 6.43 -0.38
CA GLY A 27 5.46 7.34 -0.30
C GLY A 27 4.11 6.62 -0.36
N ALA A 28 3.03 7.35 -0.20
CA ALA A 28 1.68 6.80 -0.10
C ALA A 28 1.26 5.97 -1.31
N SER A 29 0.32 5.05 -1.11
CA SER A 29 -0.29 4.30 -2.22
C SER A 29 -0.96 5.26 -3.21
N GLY A 30 -0.85 4.94 -4.52
CA GLY A 30 -1.40 5.78 -5.59
C GLY A 30 -0.63 7.08 -5.88
N SER A 31 0.60 7.25 -5.40
CA SER A 31 1.44 8.41 -5.70
C SER A 31 2.15 8.37 -7.07
N GLY A 32 2.07 7.26 -7.80
CA GLY A 32 2.70 7.15 -9.13
C GLY A 32 4.08 6.51 -9.15
N LYS A 33 4.62 5.99 -8.02
CA LYS A 33 5.95 5.37 -7.91
C LYS A 33 6.27 4.37 -9.01
N ARG A 34 5.30 3.48 -9.33
CA ARG A 34 5.47 2.45 -10.37
C ARG A 34 5.58 3.05 -11.77
N ALA A 35 4.81 4.09 -12.06
CA ALA A 35 4.82 4.77 -13.35
C ALA A 35 6.16 5.54 -13.55
N ILE A 36 6.62 6.24 -12.51
CA ILE A 36 7.92 6.93 -12.52
C ILE A 36 9.05 5.91 -12.76
N MET A 37 9.04 4.78 -12.03
CA MET A 37 10.03 3.73 -12.21
C MET A 37 9.99 3.11 -13.62
N ALA A 38 8.80 2.87 -14.18
CA ALA A 38 8.66 2.33 -15.53
C ALA A 38 9.22 3.30 -16.57
N LYS A 39 8.91 4.60 -16.47
CA LYS A 39 9.45 5.64 -17.36
C LYS A 39 10.98 5.75 -17.22
N PHE A 40 11.51 5.68 -15.99
CA PHE A 40 12.94 5.73 -15.76
C PHE A 40 13.69 4.54 -16.38
N ILE A 41 13.16 3.33 -16.24
CA ILE A 41 13.72 2.14 -16.90
C ILE A 41 13.65 2.25 -18.43
N SER A 42 12.54 2.72 -18.97
CA SER A 42 12.40 2.99 -20.41
C SER A 42 13.48 3.95 -20.92
N ASN A 43 13.73 5.04 -20.19
CA ASN A 43 14.76 6.00 -20.55
C ASN A 43 16.18 5.42 -20.46
N ILE A 44 16.49 4.59 -19.45
CA ILE A 44 17.81 3.93 -19.28
C ILE A 44 18.10 2.99 -20.46
N TYR A 45 17.11 2.23 -20.90
CA TYR A 45 17.26 1.21 -21.93
C TYR A 45 16.75 1.65 -23.30
N HIS A 46 16.51 2.97 -23.51
CA HIS A 46 16.09 3.57 -24.79
C HIS A 46 14.84 2.91 -25.40
N ASP A 47 13.85 2.52 -24.56
CA ASP A 47 12.62 1.87 -24.94
C ASP A 47 12.79 0.52 -25.69
N ASP A 48 13.99 -0.04 -25.71
CA ASP A 48 14.22 -1.35 -26.33
C ASP A 48 13.63 -2.47 -25.47
N LYS A 49 12.50 -3.01 -25.94
CA LYS A 49 11.74 -4.06 -25.25
C LYS A 49 12.55 -5.34 -25.04
N GLN A 50 13.42 -5.68 -25.98
CA GLN A 50 14.23 -6.89 -25.89
C GLN A 50 15.29 -6.73 -24.80
N THR A 51 16.00 -5.62 -24.81
CA THR A 51 17.00 -5.28 -23.79
C THR A 51 16.35 -5.19 -22.41
N ILE A 52 15.19 -4.56 -22.29
CA ILE A 52 14.45 -4.49 -21.01
C ILE A 52 14.08 -5.90 -20.50
N LYS A 53 13.68 -6.81 -21.39
CA LYS A 53 13.33 -8.19 -21.00
C LYS A 53 14.55 -8.96 -20.47
N ASP A 54 15.71 -8.78 -21.08
CA ASP A 54 16.92 -9.54 -20.75
C ASP A 54 17.68 -8.95 -19.56
N TYR A 55 17.61 -7.62 -19.36
CA TYR A 55 18.42 -6.89 -18.35
C TYR A 55 17.61 -6.40 -17.16
N VAL A 56 16.28 -6.47 -17.17
CA VAL A 56 15.44 -5.96 -16.09
C VAL A 56 14.63 -7.06 -15.43
N MET A 57 14.95 -7.37 -14.18
CA MET A 57 14.16 -8.29 -13.35
C MET A 57 13.15 -7.52 -12.52
N ARG A 58 11.86 -7.84 -12.67
CA ARG A 58 10.77 -7.25 -11.89
C ARG A 58 10.19 -8.27 -10.92
N VAL A 59 10.16 -7.92 -9.64
CA VAL A 59 9.71 -8.81 -8.57
C VAL A 59 8.69 -8.11 -7.69
N ASN A 60 7.57 -8.78 -7.44
CA ASN A 60 6.61 -8.33 -6.44
C ASN A 60 6.82 -9.13 -5.14
N CYS A 61 7.34 -8.48 -4.12
CA CYS A 61 7.65 -9.09 -2.82
C CYS A 61 6.39 -9.44 -2.00
N ALA A 62 5.22 -8.89 -2.35
CA ALA A 62 3.96 -9.22 -1.69
C ALA A 62 3.42 -10.61 -2.03
N GLN A 63 3.98 -11.28 -3.06
CA GLN A 63 3.55 -12.61 -3.52
C GLN A 63 4.27 -13.76 -2.80
N GLY A 64 4.65 -13.60 -1.54
CA GLY A 64 5.32 -14.66 -0.77
C GLY A 64 6.75 -14.97 -1.25
N LYS A 65 7.38 -14.07 -1.98
CA LYS A 65 8.80 -14.18 -2.38
C LYS A 65 9.70 -14.08 -1.15
N GLY A 66 10.09 -15.23 -0.62
CA GLY A 66 10.89 -15.32 0.59
C GLY A 66 12.40 -15.28 0.36
N ILE A 67 13.15 -15.63 1.39
CA ILE A 67 14.61 -15.68 1.39
C ILE A 67 15.19 -16.58 0.29
N LYS A 68 14.50 -17.68 -0.05
CA LYS A 68 14.92 -18.63 -1.09
C LYS A 68 15.03 -17.93 -2.46
N PHE A 69 13.99 -17.17 -2.84
CA PHE A 69 13.99 -16.40 -4.07
C PHE A 69 15.20 -15.45 -4.17
N ILE A 70 15.51 -14.72 -3.06
CA ILE A 70 16.63 -13.78 -3.05
C ILE A 70 17.98 -14.50 -3.18
N ARG A 71 18.11 -15.66 -2.55
CA ARG A 71 19.36 -16.44 -2.58
C ARG A 71 19.62 -17.16 -3.89
N GLU A 72 18.59 -17.59 -4.56
CA GLU A 72 18.67 -18.41 -5.77
C GLU A 72 18.40 -17.57 -7.02
N ASP A 73 17.16 -17.16 -7.25
CA ASP A 73 16.75 -16.51 -8.51
C ASP A 73 17.42 -15.16 -8.73
N LEU A 74 17.41 -14.30 -7.72
CA LEU A 74 18.01 -12.97 -7.82
C LEU A 74 19.52 -13.06 -7.97
N LYS A 75 20.17 -13.96 -7.22
CA LYS A 75 21.61 -14.18 -7.31
C LYS A 75 21.98 -14.79 -8.67
N HIS A 76 21.22 -15.72 -9.19
CA HIS A 76 21.42 -16.28 -10.53
C HIS A 76 21.32 -15.17 -11.59
N PHE A 77 20.26 -14.38 -11.58
CA PHE A 77 20.10 -13.26 -12.50
C PHE A 77 21.27 -12.27 -12.41
N ALA A 78 21.70 -11.88 -11.22
CA ALA A 78 22.82 -10.94 -11.05
C ALA A 78 24.18 -11.51 -11.54
N LYS A 79 24.38 -12.82 -11.44
CA LYS A 79 25.61 -13.50 -11.89
C LYS A 79 25.70 -13.72 -13.40
N THR A 80 24.58 -13.83 -14.10
CA THR A 80 24.58 -14.08 -15.56
C THR A 80 25.35 -12.96 -16.27
N HIS A 81 26.27 -13.29 -17.14
CA HIS A 81 27.07 -12.31 -17.84
C HIS A 81 26.23 -11.43 -18.79
N ILE A 82 26.62 -10.17 -18.90
CA ILE A 82 26.08 -9.20 -19.83
C ILE A 82 26.92 -9.25 -21.10
N ASN A 83 26.32 -9.57 -22.23
CA ASN A 83 26.99 -9.39 -23.51
C ASN A 83 26.97 -7.88 -23.86
N THR A 84 27.99 -7.17 -23.43
CA THR A 84 28.18 -5.73 -23.73
C THR A 84 28.54 -5.53 -25.18
N ARG A 85 27.55 -5.51 -26.06
CA ARG A 85 27.71 -4.92 -27.40
C ARG A 85 27.40 -3.41 -27.28
N GLY A 86 28.46 -2.63 -26.92
CA GLY A 86 28.43 -1.16 -27.06
C GLY A 86 27.74 -0.36 -25.96
N GLY A 87 28.31 -0.29 -24.76
CA GLY A 87 27.93 0.71 -23.74
C GLY A 87 27.77 0.16 -22.33
N LEU A 88 27.70 1.06 -21.38
CA LEU A 88 27.51 0.83 -19.95
C LEU A 88 26.12 0.23 -19.63
N LEU A 89 25.90 -1.04 -19.96
CA LEU A 89 24.69 -1.75 -19.58
C LEU A 89 24.95 -2.48 -18.26
N PHE A 90 24.29 -2.05 -17.22
CA PHE A 90 24.15 -2.78 -15.97
C PHE A 90 22.77 -3.48 -15.95
N LYS A 91 22.61 -4.49 -15.13
CA LYS A 91 21.31 -5.09 -14.87
C LYS A 91 20.51 -4.29 -13.87
N SER A 92 19.20 -4.28 -14.03
CA SER A 92 18.27 -3.63 -13.13
C SER A 92 17.39 -4.64 -12.42
N VAL A 93 17.36 -4.59 -11.10
CA VAL A 93 16.45 -5.39 -10.27
C VAL A 93 15.45 -4.45 -9.61
N ILE A 94 14.17 -4.62 -9.93
CA ILE A 94 13.08 -3.82 -9.40
C ILE A 94 12.29 -4.65 -8.38
N LEU A 95 12.35 -4.25 -7.12
CA LEU A 95 11.63 -4.88 -6.01
C LEU A 95 10.42 -4.05 -5.63
N MET A 96 9.24 -4.53 -5.99
CA MET A 96 7.97 -3.88 -5.63
C MET A 96 7.45 -4.42 -4.30
N ASN A 97 6.88 -3.54 -3.47
CA ASN A 97 6.34 -3.88 -2.13
C ASN A 97 7.40 -4.57 -1.23
N ALA A 98 8.62 -4.08 -1.25
CA ALA A 98 9.72 -4.67 -0.48
C ALA A 98 9.53 -4.54 1.05
N ASP A 99 8.61 -3.70 1.50
CA ASP A 99 8.13 -3.62 2.89
C ASP A 99 7.40 -4.89 3.38
N LYS A 100 7.09 -5.82 2.47
CA LYS A 100 6.51 -7.14 2.80
C LYS A 100 7.55 -8.24 2.97
N LEU A 101 8.82 -7.94 2.72
CA LEU A 101 9.91 -8.90 2.94
C LEU A 101 10.13 -9.15 4.44
N THR A 102 10.37 -10.41 4.80
CA THR A 102 10.79 -10.78 6.15
C THR A 102 12.19 -10.21 6.46
N ILE A 103 12.53 -10.10 7.74
CA ILE A 103 13.83 -9.59 8.19
C ILE A 103 14.98 -10.42 7.61
N ASP A 104 14.83 -11.76 7.56
CA ASP A 104 15.85 -12.65 6.99
C ASP A 104 16.01 -12.46 5.49
N ALA A 105 14.90 -12.24 4.77
CA ALA A 105 14.93 -11.94 3.34
C ALA A 105 15.61 -10.60 3.07
N GLN A 106 15.35 -9.59 3.90
CA GLN A 106 16.03 -8.29 3.81
C GLN A 106 17.53 -8.41 4.10
N SER A 107 17.93 -9.21 5.09
CA SER A 107 19.34 -9.48 5.40
C SER A 107 20.06 -10.19 4.26
N ALA A 108 19.40 -11.13 3.59
CA ALA A 108 19.93 -11.79 2.40
C ALA A 108 20.04 -10.80 1.21
N LEU A 109 19.03 -9.92 1.03
CA LEU A 109 19.04 -8.89 0.00
C LEU A 109 20.20 -7.91 0.20
N ARG A 110 20.48 -7.48 1.43
CA ARG A 110 21.64 -6.66 1.75
C ARG A 110 22.93 -7.27 1.20
N ARG A 111 23.17 -8.56 1.44
CA ARG A 111 24.35 -9.27 0.92
C ARG A 111 24.38 -9.28 -0.61
N CYS A 112 23.25 -9.51 -1.26
CA CYS A 112 23.20 -9.45 -2.72
C CYS A 112 23.55 -8.07 -3.26
N ILE A 113 23.04 -7.00 -2.63
CA ILE A 113 23.36 -5.62 -3.02
C ILE A 113 24.88 -5.36 -2.90
N GLU A 114 25.50 -5.75 -1.78
CA GLU A 114 26.93 -5.57 -1.54
C GLU A 114 27.79 -6.29 -2.59
N VAL A 115 27.44 -7.52 -2.92
CA VAL A 115 28.23 -8.35 -3.87
C VAL A 115 28.07 -7.89 -5.31
N PHE A 116 26.86 -7.48 -5.72
CA PHE A 116 26.54 -7.21 -7.12
C PHE A 116 26.42 -5.71 -7.46
N SER A 117 26.78 -4.82 -6.55
CA SER A 117 26.68 -3.36 -6.74
C SER A 117 27.40 -2.82 -7.99
N HIS A 118 28.43 -3.51 -8.47
CA HIS A 118 29.22 -3.09 -9.64
C HIS A 118 28.49 -3.38 -10.96
N THR A 119 27.74 -4.49 -11.04
CA THR A 119 27.10 -4.97 -12.28
C THR A 119 25.58 -4.81 -12.29
N THR A 120 24.98 -4.57 -11.14
CA THR A 120 23.53 -4.55 -10.99
C THR A 120 23.09 -3.33 -10.18
N ARG A 121 22.02 -2.66 -10.65
CA ARG A 121 21.35 -1.59 -9.91
C ARG A 121 20.05 -2.11 -9.32
N PHE A 122 19.81 -1.77 -8.07
CA PHE A 122 18.63 -2.18 -7.33
C PHE A 122 17.70 -0.98 -7.18
N PHE A 123 16.45 -1.18 -7.53
CA PHE A 123 15.39 -0.20 -7.41
C PHE A 123 14.29 -0.78 -6.52
N ILE A 124 13.98 -0.09 -5.45
CA ILE A 124 13.03 -0.54 -4.44
C ILE A 124 11.82 0.39 -4.44
N ILE A 125 10.61 -0.19 -4.43
CA ILE A 125 9.36 0.54 -4.32
C ILE A 125 8.65 0.09 -3.05
N VAL A 126 8.43 1.03 -2.13
CA VAL A 126 7.76 0.78 -0.84
C VAL A 126 6.75 1.88 -0.53
N GLU A 127 5.81 1.59 0.33
CA GLU A 127 4.93 2.61 0.91
C GLU A 127 5.59 3.28 2.11
N ASP A 128 6.17 2.48 2.97
CA ASP A 128 6.85 2.93 4.18
C ASP A 128 8.31 2.43 4.21
N LYS A 129 9.25 3.37 4.14
CA LYS A 129 10.69 3.06 4.18
C LYS A 129 11.15 2.52 5.52
N TYR A 130 10.47 2.86 6.62
CA TYR A 130 10.87 2.44 7.97
C TYR A 130 10.67 0.94 8.22
N LYS A 131 9.93 0.25 7.35
CA LYS A 131 9.83 -1.22 7.35
C LYS A 131 11.05 -1.92 6.75
N LEU A 132 11.95 -1.15 6.14
CA LEU A 132 13.22 -1.67 5.65
C LEU A 132 14.32 -1.49 6.71
N LEU A 133 15.25 -2.45 6.74
CA LEU A 133 16.39 -2.40 7.64
C LEU A 133 17.28 -1.20 7.33
N LYS A 134 17.73 -0.49 8.37
CA LYS A 134 18.65 0.66 8.24
C LYS A 134 19.89 0.37 7.37
N PRO A 135 20.54 -0.83 7.45
CA PRO A 135 21.68 -1.16 6.59
C PRO A 135 21.34 -1.25 5.09
N ILE A 136 20.08 -1.46 4.73
CA ILE A 136 19.64 -1.35 3.32
C ILE A 136 19.49 0.12 2.96
N LEU A 137 18.76 0.89 3.75
CA LEU A 137 18.50 2.31 3.49
C LEU A 137 19.79 3.10 3.27
N SER A 138 20.85 2.83 4.06
CA SER A 138 22.12 3.56 3.98
C SER A 138 22.87 3.39 2.65
N ARG A 139 22.47 2.47 1.79
CA ARG A 139 23.10 2.19 0.48
C ARG A 139 22.32 2.73 -0.70
N PHE A 140 21.17 3.33 -0.43
CA PHE A 140 20.25 3.77 -1.46
C PHE A 140 20.05 5.28 -1.45
N CYS A 141 19.88 5.84 -2.63
CA CYS A 141 19.36 7.18 -2.80
C CYS A 141 17.86 7.15 -2.54
N GLU A 142 17.39 7.88 -1.54
CA GLU A 142 15.98 7.95 -1.18
C GLU A 142 15.26 9.02 -2.01
N ILE A 143 14.13 8.63 -2.62
CA ILE A 143 13.25 9.54 -3.35
C ILE A 143 11.84 9.40 -2.79
N TYR A 144 11.38 10.45 -2.12
CA TYR A 144 10.01 10.55 -1.68
C TYR A 144 9.10 10.96 -2.84
N VAL A 145 8.02 10.20 -3.06
CA VAL A 145 7.04 10.48 -4.09
C VAL A 145 5.71 10.89 -3.41
N PRO A 146 5.41 12.18 -3.35
CA PRO A 146 4.16 12.67 -2.78
C PRO A 146 2.97 12.24 -3.64
N ARG A 147 1.76 12.34 -3.08
CA ARG A 147 0.55 12.24 -3.91
C ARG A 147 0.49 13.42 -4.86
N PRO A 148 0.18 13.22 -6.14
CA PRO A 148 0.08 14.31 -7.09
C PRO A 148 -1.08 15.24 -6.70
N VAL A 149 -0.88 16.50 -6.98
CA VAL A 149 -1.92 17.53 -6.87
C VAL A 149 -2.50 17.77 -8.26
N ILE A 150 -3.77 17.44 -8.45
CA ILE A 150 -4.51 17.65 -9.68
C ILE A 150 -5.62 18.66 -9.34
N GLU A 151 -5.68 19.77 -10.06
CA GLU A 151 -6.65 20.85 -9.82
C GLU A 151 -6.68 21.35 -8.37
N GLY A 152 -5.51 21.43 -7.74
CA GLY A 152 -5.37 21.89 -6.35
C GLY A 152 -5.72 20.84 -5.27
N VAL A 153 -6.12 19.64 -5.67
CA VAL A 153 -6.49 18.56 -4.72
C VAL A 153 -5.46 17.43 -4.77
N SER A 154 -4.98 17.00 -3.60
CA SER A 154 -4.09 15.82 -3.49
C SER A 154 -4.88 14.55 -3.73
N MET A 155 -4.60 13.86 -4.83
CA MET A 155 -5.36 12.68 -5.26
C MET A 155 -4.55 11.40 -5.28
N ASN A 156 -5.25 10.27 -5.15
CA ASN A 156 -4.71 8.95 -5.41
C ASN A 156 -4.88 8.63 -6.90
N LEU A 157 -3.77 8.50 -7.64
CA LEU A 157 -3.80 8.24 -9.08
C LEU A 157 -4.53 6.97 -9.48
N HIS A 158 -4.49 5.93 -8.64
CA HIS A 158 -5.23 4.71 -8.95
C HIS A 158 -6.74 4.98 -8.94
N LYS A 159 -7.23 5.67 -7.90
CA LYS A 159 -8.64 6.05 -7.82
C LYS A 159 -9.01 7.00 -8.96
N TYR A 160 -8.19 8.01 -9.24
CA TYR A 160 -8.41 8.93 -10.35
C TYR A 160 -8.52 8.22 -11.70
N ASN A 161 -7.63 7.27 -12.00
CA ASN A 161 -7.68 6.50 -13.24
C ASN A 161 -8.91 5.57 -13.30
N VAL A 162 -9.29 4.95 -12.19
CA VAL A 162 -10.51 4.14 -12.11
C VAL A 162 -11.74 5.02 -12.37
N ASP A 163 -11.84 6.16 -11.71
CA ASP A 163 -12.94 7.11 -11.89
C ASP A 163 -12.97 7.70 -13.30
N ALA A 164 -11.82 7.90 -13.93
CA ALA A 164 -11.72 8.40 -15.32
C ALA A 164 -12.18 7.36 -16.37
N VAL A 165 -11.90 6.06 -16.12
CA VAL A 165 -12.25 4.97 -17.06
C VAL A 165 -13.69 4.51 -16.88
N PHE A 166 -14.15 4.35 -15.64
CA PHE A 166 -15.46 3.79 -15.33
C PHE A 166 -16.51 4.86 -14.98
N GLY A 167 -16.12 6.12 -14.97
CA GLY A 167 -16.90 7.25 -14.46
C GLY A 167 -16.88 7.30 -12.92
N PRO A 168 -17.22 8.45 -12.32
CA PRO A 168 -17.32 8.56 -10.87
C PRO A 168 -18.38 7.56 -10.42
N THR A 169 -18.01 6.69 -9.48
CA THR A 169 -18.85 5.61 -9.01
C THR A 169 -20.08 6.22 -8.33
N ARG A 170 -21.15 6.48 -9.11
CA ARG A 170 -22.45 6.95 -8.59
C ARG A 170 -22.97 6.05 -7.47
N ASN A 171 -22.54 4.79 -7.47
CA ASN A 171 -22.86 3.82 -6.43
C ASN A 171 -22.25 4.15 -5.07
N ASP A 172 -21.08 4.79 -4.98
CA ASP A 172 -20.43 5.07 -3.69
C ASP A 172 -21.22 6.08 -2.86
N THR A 173 -21.74 7.15 -3.48
CA THR A 173 -22.58 8.13 -2.76
C THR A 173 -23.92 7.55 -2.35
N SER A 174 -24.57 6.76 -3.22
CA SER A 174 -25.81 6.04 -2.91
C SER A 174 -25.60 5.01 -1.82
N ARG A 175 -24.55 4.19 -1.91
CA ARG A 175 -24.20 3.19 -0.90
C ARG A 175 -23.85 3.83 0.45
N GLN A 176 -23.07 4.90 0.46
CA GLN A 176 -22.76 5.64 1.69
C GLN A 176 -24.02 6.25 2.32
N THR A 177 -24.95 6.75 1.51
CA THR A 177 -26.23 7.28 2.00
C THR A 177 -27.09 6.17 2.60
N GLN A 178 -27.14 5.01 1.95
CA GLN A 178 -27.83 3.82 2.47
C GLN A 178 -27.22 3.35 3.79
N LEU A 179 -25.89 3.25 3.87
CA LEU A 179 -25.17 2.88 5.10
C LEU A 179 -25.47 3.85 6.24
N ARG A 180 -25.40 5.15 5.96
CA ARG A 180 -25.72 6.19 6.95
C ARG A 180 -27.16 6.08 7.45
N ARG A 181 -28.13 5.81 6.57
CA ARG A 181 -29.53 5.61 6.97
C ARG A 181 -29.67 4.44 7.94
N LEU A 182 -29.15 3.26 7.57
CA LEU A 182 -29.21 2.06 8.41
C LEU A 182 -28.57 2.28 9.78
N LEU A 183 -27.42 2.94 9.82
CA LEU A 183 -26.74 3.26 11.09
C LEU A 183 -27.48 4.33 11.90
N THR A 184 -28.14 5.29 11.26
CA THR A 184 -28.96 6.31 11.94
C THR A 184 -30.21 5.69 12.52
N ASP A 185 -30.84 4.76 11.82
CA ASP A 185 -32.03 4.07 12.34
C ASP A 185 -31.66 3.16 13.52
N LEU A 186 -30.52 2.47 13.45
CA LEU A 186 -29.98 1.69 14.57
C LEU A 186 -29.66 2.58 15.81
N SER A 187 -29.21 3.82 15.60
CA SER A 187 -28.88 4.72 16.69
C SER A 187 -30.09 5.16 17.53
N LYS A 188 -31.30 5.05 16.98
CA LYS A 188 -32.57 5.40 17.69
C LYS A 188 -32.98 4.33 18.71
N ASP A 189 -32.74 3.08 18.40
CA ASP A 189 -33.06 1.94 19.29
C ASP A 189 -31.97 0.86 19.22
N PRO A 190 -30.83 1.08 19.92
CA PRO A 190 -29.68 0.20 19.88
C PRO A 190 -29.86 -1.01 20.81
N THR A 191 -30.59 -2.01 20.40
CA THR A 191 -30.67 -3.30 21.10
C THR A 191 -29.73 -4.32 20.47
N ALA A 192 -29.28 -5.32 21.25
CA ALA A 192 -28.42 -6.38 20.73
C ALA A 192 -29.05 -7.12 19.55
N THR A 193 -30.39 -7.29 19.58
CA THR A 193 -31.15 -7.92 18.50
C THR A 193 -31.12 -7.07 17.23
N ASN A 194 -31.37 -5.75 17.36
CA ASN A 194 -31.34 -4.83 16.23
C ASN A 194 -29.95 -4.70 15.62
N ILE A 195 -28.91 -4.71 16.45
CA ILE A 195 -27.50 -4.70 15.98
C ILE A 195 -27.20 -5.97 15.17
N ARG A 196 -27.67 -7.14 15.63
CA ARG A 196 -27.50 -8.39 14.89
C ARG A 196 -28.19 -8.33 13.53
N ILE A 197 -29.47 -7.95 13.50
CA ILE A 197 -30.23 -7.82 12.26
C ILE A 197 -29.57 -6.81 11.31
N CYS A 198 -29.10 -5.67 11.84
CA CYS A 198 -28.40 -4.67 11.05
C CYS A 198 -27.08 -5.21 10.48
N SER A 199 -26.29 -5.96 11.26
CA SER A 199 -25.02 -6.53 10.77
C SER A 199 -25.26 -7.60 9.69
N GLU A 200 -26.30 -8.41 9.81
CA GLU A 200 -26.71 -9.37 8.78
C GLU A 200 -27.16 -8.65 7.50
N THR A 201 -28.02 -7.62 7.64
CA THR A 201 -28.49 -6.80 6.52
C THR A 201 -27.34 -6.08 5.81
N LEU A 202 -26.36 -5.55 6.55
CA LEU A 202 -25.19 -4.93 5.99
C LEU A 202 -24.31 -5.93 5.22
N TYR A 203 -24.17 -7.14 5.76
CA TYR A 203 -23.42 -8.21 5.11
C TYR A 203 -24.09 -8.65 3.80
N ASP A 204 -25.42 -8.84 3.79
CA ASP A 204 -26.18 -9.19 2.60
C ASP A 204 -26.13 -8.13 1.51
N ASN A 205 -26.02 -6.85 1.90
CA ASN A 205 -25.79 -5.73 0.99
C ASN A 205 -24.31 -5.53 0.61
N ALA A 206 -23.45 -6.52 0.90
CA ALA A 206 -22.02 -6.51 0.60
C ALA A 206 -21.26 -5.29 1.19
N PHE A 207 -21.65 -4.82 2.39
CA PHE A 207 -20.84 -3.91 3.18
C PHE A 207 -19.83 -4.68 4.02
N CYS A 208 -18.73 -4.01 4.38
CA CYS A 208 -17.74 -4.54 5.31
C CYS A 208 -17.53 -3.58 6.49
N ALA A 209 -16.90 -4.07 7.55
CA ALA A 209 -16.63 -3.27 8.73
C ALA A 209 -15.80 -2.01 8.42
N ALA A 210 -14.91 -2.06 7.42
CA ALA A 210 -14.15 -0.90 6.97
C ALA A 210 -15.04 0.23 6.41
N ASN A 211 -16.18 -0.10 5.79
CA ASN A 211 -17.16 0.90 5.34
C ASN A 211 -17.79 1.61 6.54
N ILE A 212 -18.12 0.86 7.61
CA ILE A 212 -18.66 1.41 8.86
C ILE A 212 -17.62 2.34 9.50
N VAL A 213 -16.37 1.90 9.61
CA VAL A 213 -15.26 2.71 10.15
C VAL A 213 -15.13 4.02 9.38
N SER A 214 -15.15 3.98 8.05
CA SER A 214 -15.03 5.20 7.21
C SER A 214 -16.17 6.20 7.45
N VAL A 215 -17.38 5.71 7.76
CA VAL A 215 -18.51 6.56 8.11
C VAL A 215 -18.37 7.14 9.51
N ILE A 216 -17.87 6.36 10.48
CA ILE A 216 -17.64 6.80 11.87
C ILE A 216 -16.55 7.88 11.93
N GLU A 217 -15.48 7.76 11.15
CA GLU A 217 -14.39 8.76 11.05
C GLU A 217 -14.81 10.07 10.38
N GLY A 218 -15.88 10.04 9.59
CA GLY A 218 -16.39 11.22 8.90
C GLY A 218 -16.87 12.32 9.86
N LYS A 219 -16.58 13.60 9.53
CA LYS A 219 -16.86 14.76 10.38
C LYS A 219 -18.34 14.95 10.80
N ASN A 220 -19.29 14.30 10.15
CA ASN A 220 -20.74 14.44 10.40
C ASN A 220 -21.43 13.10 10.71
N ALA A 221 -20.71 12.11 11.16
CA ALA A 221 -21.28 10.81 11.47
C ALA A 221 -21.73 10.78 12.94
N PHE A 222 -23.01 10.80 13.16
CA PHE A 222 -23.67 10.53 14.43
C PHE A 222 -23.32 11.50 15.60
N GLN A 223 -24.34 11.86 16.39
CA GLN A 223 -24.20 12.56 17.69
C GLN A 223 -23.67 11.57 18.77
N ILE A 224 -22.57 10.89 18.47
CA ILE A 224 -21.90 10.02 19.44
C ILE A 224 -20.66 10.76 19.92
N ASP A 225 -20.41 10.70 21.23
CA ASP A 225 -19.24 11.28 21.86
C ASP A 225 -17.95 10.79 21.18
N ASN A 226 -17.02 11.70 20.95
CA ASN A 226 -15.74 11.38 20.32
C ASN A 226 -14.94 10.34 21.11
N TYR A 227 -15.02 10.36 22.43
CA TYR A 227 -14.38 9.37 23.28
C TYR A 227 -14.90 7.95 22.97
N LYS A 228 -16.23 7.78 22.87
CA LYS A 228 -16.87 6.51 22.54
C LYS A 228 -16.47 6.01 21.15
N LYS A 229 -16.42 6.90 20.15
CA LYS A 229 -15.95 6.57 18.79
C LYS A 229 -14.53 6.03 18.81
N HIS A 230 -13.61 6.76 19.43
CA HIS A 230 -12.21 6.34 19.47
C HIS A 230 -11.99 5.04 20.25
N THR A 231 -12.71 4.87 21.36
CA THR A 231 -12.64 3.63 22.16
C THR A 231 -13.17 2.43 21.39
N ALA A 232 -14.29 2.57 20.69
CA ALA A 232 -14.84 1.48 19.87
C ALA A 232 -13.91 1.11 18.71
N MET A 233 -13.33 2.12 18.05
CA MET A 233 -12.37 1.91 16.96
C MET A 233 -11.06 1.26 17.44
N PHE A 234 -10.56 1.68 18.61
CA PHE A 234 -9.36 1.08 19.20
C PHE A 234 -9.60 -0.41 19.49
N ARG A 235 -10.67 -0.74 20.20
CA ARG A 235 -11.06 -2.12 20.49
C ARG A 235 -11.25 -2.97 19.23
N TYR A 236 -11.93 -2.40 18.24
CA TYR A 236 -12.11 -3.07 16.96
C TYR A 236 -10.78 -3.38 16.27
N ASN A 237 -9.85 -2.43 16.24
CA ASN A 237 -8.54 -2.63 15.60
C ASN A 237 -7.69 -3.70 16.29
N GLU A 238 -7.85 -3.86 17.60
CA GLU A 238 -7.17 -4.88 18.38
C GLU A 238 -7.64 -6.29 18.01
N VAL A 239 -8.96 -6.48 17.90
CA VAL A 239 -9.58 -7.81 17.75
C VAL A 239 -9.92 -8.16 16.29
N ARG A 240 -9.92 -7.20 15.35
CA ARG A 240 -10.38 -7.41 13.96
C ARG A 240 -9.73 -8.59 13.22
N ARG A 241 -8.50 -8.96 13.60
CA ARG A 241 -7.75 -10.06 12.96
C ARG A 241 -8.22 -11.45 13.42
N GLU A 242 -8.96 -11.53 14.49
CA GLU A 242 -9.45 -12.77 15.07
C GLU A 242 -10.79 -13.20 14.45
N PHE A 243 -11.53 -12.24 13.89
CA PHE A 243 -12.80 -12.54 13.25
C PHE A 243 -12.61 -13.25 11.90
N ARG A 244 -13.25 -14.40 11.75
CA ARG A 244 -13.34 -15.13 10.47
C ARG A 244 -14.55 -14.70 9.63
N SER A 245 -15.61 -14.22 10.29
CA SER A 245 -16.84 -13.76 9.66
C SER A 245 -16.91 -12.23 9.66
N GLU A 246 -17.15 -11.64 8.50
CA GLU A 246 -17.30 -10.18 8.37
C GLU A 246 -18.58 -9.69 9.07
N SER A 247 -19.66 -10.47 9.07
CA SER A 247 -20.88 -10.15 9.80
C SER A 247 -20.62 -10.04 11.31
N MET A 248 -19.85 -10.97 11.89
CA MET A 248 -19.46 -10.91 13.32
C MET A 248 -18.52 -9.72 13.59
N SER A 249 -17.64 -9.39 12.68
CA SER A 249 -16.76 -8.23 12.77
C SER A 249 -17.57 -6.93 12.82
N MET A 250 -18.59 -6.80 11.95
CA MET A 250 -19.52 -5.66 11.94
C MET A 250 -20.39 -5.63 13.21
N PHE A 251 -20.92 -6.77 13.63
CA PHE A 251 -21.67 -6.88 14.89
C PHE A 251 -20.87 -6.38 16.08
N PHE A 252 -19.63 -6.85 16.23
CA PHE A 252 -18.75 -6.44 17.32
C PHE A 252 -18.50 -4.93 17.31
N LEU A 253 -18.20 -4.35 16.13
CA LEU A 253 -17.95 -2.91 16.00
C LEU A 253 -19.20 -2.11 16.40
N LEU A 254 -20.38 -2.47 15.91
CA LEU A 254 -21.64 -1.79 16.21
C LEU A 254 -22.03 -1.98 17.70
N HIS A 255 -21.83 -3.16 18.25
CA HIS A 255 -22.07 -3.43 19.67
C HIS A 255 -21.14 -2.59 20.57
N ALA A 256 -19.85 -2.49 20.22
CA ALA A 256 -18.90 -1.67 20.95
C ALA A 256 -19.23 -0.19 20.86
N LEU A 257 -19.80 0.27 19.74
CA LEU A 257 -20.15 1.66 19.50
C LEU A 257 -21.43 2.10 20.23
N PHE A 258 -22.46 1.26 20.24
CA PHE A 258 -23.79 1.64 20.71
C PHE A 258 -24.15 1.12 22.10
N LEU A 259 -23.74 -0.09 22.46
CA LEU A 259 -24.17 -0.75 23.71
C LEU A 259 -23.12 -0.72 24.82
N ARG A 260 -21.84 -0.82 24.50
CA ARG A 260 -20.79 -0.76 25.53
C ARG A 260 -20.50 0.69 25.91
N LEU A 261 -21.28 1.17 26.86
CA LEU A 261 -21.19 2.53 27.38
C LEU A 261 -20.12 2.70 28.46
N THR A 262 -19.73 1.66 29.13
CA THR A 262 -18.75 1.68 30.23
C THR A 262 -17.97 0.38 30.27
N ASP A 263 -16.71 0.47 30.59
CA ASP A 263 -15.92 -0.43 31.39
C ASP A 263 -14.68 -1.08 30.77
N SER A 264 -13.75 -1.19 31.66
CA SER A 264 -12.41 -1.75 31.63
C SER A 264 -12.22 -2.87 30.57
N LEU A 265 -11.08 -2.79 29.94
CA LEU A 265 -10.55 -3.78 28.98
C LEU A 265 -10.54 -5.23 29.53
N GLU A 266 -10.59 -5.39 30.86
CA GLU A 266 -10.57 -6.67 31.56
C GLU A 266 -11.78 -7.59 31.28
N ASN A 267 -12.92 -7.04 30.89
CA ASN A 267 -14.14 -7.81 30.60
C ASN A 267 -14.22 -8.36 29.16
N ILE A 268 -13.22 -8.16 28.33
CA ILE A 268 -13.20 -8.68 26.95
C ILE A 268 -12.71 -10.13 26.90
N LEU A 269 -11.94 -10.56 27.90
CA LEU A 269 -11.34 -11.91 27.96
C LEU A 269 -12.29 -12.99 28.51
N LEU A 270 -13.53 -12.64 28.87
CA LEU A 270 -14.49 -13.57 29.50
C LEU A 270 -15.74 -13.86 28.64
N MET A 271 -15.68 -13.62 27.33
CA MET A 271 -16.69 -14.08 26.38
C MET A 271 -15.98 -14.94 25.27
#